data_b36660b9af51e297ce0451db6b587caf
#
_entry.id   b36660b9af51e297ce0451db6b587caf
#
_cell.length_a   1.000
_cell.length_b   1.000
_cell.length_c   1.000
_cell.angle_alpha   90.00
_cell.angle_beta   90.00
_cell.angle_gamma   90.00
#
_symmetry.space_group_name_H-M   'P 1'
#
loop_
_entity.id
_entity.type
_entity.pdbx_description
1 polymer ?
#
loop_
_entity_poly.entity_id
_entity_poly.type
_entity_poly.pdbx_seq_one_letter_code
_entity_poly.pdbx_strand_id
1 'polypeptide(L)'
;MTITIKDIAKAADVSTATVSKVINGKMYVSPATRENVLRIMKELNYVPNASAANLARRSNKTILYADNFYKGAPYKNPHMFDIICGVSHELSRKGYHLSLLNLDSCGKHPKELFEEAILSHSADGIILSGVFATPQIERLMLRYDFPQICIGKPDFDTLLSWIDINNMLSANLAVEHLFSCG
;
A
#
# COMPACT_ATOMS: atom_id res chain seq x y z
N MET A 1 15.46 7.21 -27.19
CA MET A 1 16.45 7.17 -26.08
C MET A 1 15.75 7.58 -24.80
N THR A 2 15.89 6.82 -23.73
CA THR A 2 15.26 7.18 -22.45
C THR A 2 16.17 8.17 -21.72
N ILE A 3 15.64 9.36 -21.43
CA ILE A 3 16.36 10.39 -20.66
C ILE A 3 16.57 9.90 -19.21
N THR A 4 17.76 10.08 -18.70
CA THR A 4 18.15 9.64 -17.35
C THR A 4 18.47 10.83 -16.43
N ILE A 5 18.56 10.58 -15.13
CA ILE A 5 19.00 11.60 -14.16
C ILE A 5 20.40 12.18 -14.49
N LYS A 6 21.25 11.38 -15.13
CA LYS A 6 22.58 11.83 -15.56
C LYS A 6 22.50 12.86 -16.69
N ASP A 7 21.54 12.69 -17.60
CA ASP A 7 21.34 13.62 -18.71
C ASP A 7 20.81 14.97 -18.20
N ILE A 8 19.89 14.94 -17.21
CA ILE A 8 19.41 16.14 -16.54
C ILE A 8 20.55 16.86 -15.80
N ALA A 9 21.36 16.11 -15.05
CA ALA A 9 22.49 16.66 -14.32
C ALA A 9 23.50 17.36 -15.26
N LYS A 10 23.80 16.73 -16.38
CA LYS A 10 24.68 17.29 -17.42
C LYS A 10 24.09 18.55 -18.05
N ALA A 11 22.80 18.52 -18.41
CA ALA A 11 22.13 19.68 -19.03
C ALA A 11 21.95 20.85 -18.08
N ALA A 12 21.78 20.59 -16.78
CA ALA A 12 21.62 21.62 -15.74
C ALA A 12 22.95 22.11 -15.14
N ASP A 13 24.08 21.53 -15.57
CA ASP A 13 25.43 21.77 -15.01
C ASP A 13 25.49 21.60 -13.48
N VAL A 14 24.92 20.48 -13.00
CA VAL A 14 24.91 20.13 -11.58
C VAL A 14 25.21 18.65 -11.38
N SER A 15 25.48 18.24 -10.14
CA SER A 15 25.62 16.81 -9.83
C SER A 15 24.29 16.07 -9.86
N THR A 16 24.31 14.76 -10.11
CA THR A 16 23.13 13.90 -9.98
C THR A 16 22.52 13.94 -8.57
N ALA A 17 23.37 14.13 -7.55
CA ALA A 17 22.93 14.32 -6.17
C ALA A 17 22.11 15.62 -6.00
N THR A 18 22.50 16.70 -6.69
CA THR A 18 21.73 17.97 -6.69
C THR A 18 20.38 17.78 -7.38
N VAL A 19 20.35 17.14 -8.55
CA VAL A 19 19.07 16.81 -9.23
C VAL A 19 18.17 15.99 -8.32
N SER A 20 18.72 14.96 -7.66
CA SER A 20 17.98 14.13 -6.71
C SER A 20 17.42 14.94 -5.53
N LYS A 21 18.17 15.91 -4.99
CA LYS A 21 17.69 16.81 -3.93
C LYS A 21 16.54 17.70 -4.41
N VAL A 22 16.60 18.19 -5.65
CA VAL A 22 15.51 19.01 -6.25
C VAL A 22 14.25 18.18 -6.41
N ILE A 23 14.36 16.97 -6.99
CA ILE A 23 13.22 16.04 -7.16
C ILE A 23 12.57 15.70 -5.83
N ASN A 24 13.38 15.48 -4.79
CA ASN A 24 12.90 15.10 -3.46
C ASN A 24 12.48 16.28 -2.57
N GLY A 25 12.44 17.50 -3.08
CA GLY A 25 11.97 18.69 -2.35
C GLY A 25 12.85 19.11 -1.17
N LYS A 26 14.13 18.67 -1.09
CA LYS A 26 15.01 19.02 0.03
C LYS A 26 15.40 20.48 -0.01
N MET A 27 15.42 21.15 1.16
CA MET A 27 15.57 22.60 1.30
C MET A 27 16.99 23.14 1.00
N TYR A 28 18.01 22.29 0.88
CA TYR A 28 19.43 22.69 0.71
C TYR A 28 19.85 22.89 -0.75
N VAL A 29 18.96 23.40 -1.60
CA VAL A 29 19.28 23.75 -2.99
C VAL A 29 18.81 25.18 -3.23
N SER A 30 19.68 26.03 -3.83
CA SER A 30 19.33 27.41 -4.12
C SER A 30 18.08 27.50 -5.00
N PRO A 31 17.24 28.55 -4.85
CA PRO A 31 16.06 28.73 -5.70
C PRO A 31 16.40 28.73 -7.18
N ALA A 32 17.46 29.41 -7.59
CA ALA A 32 17.92 29.46 -8.99
C ALA A 32 18.32 28.08 -9.54
N THR A 33 19.04 27.28 -8.74
CA THR A 33 19.42 25.90 -9.15
C THR A 33 18.18 25.01 -9.26
N ARG A 34 17.24 25.16 -8.33
CA ARG A 34 15.97 24.40 -8.36
C ARG A 34 15.16 24.71 -9.62
N GLU A 35 14.99 25.98 -9.93
CA GLU A 35 14.24 26.45 -11.10
C GLU A 35 14.90 25.95 -12.41
N ASN A 36 16.22 26.07 -12.54
CA ASN A 36 16.96 25.57 -13.69
C ASN A 36 16.76 24.05 -13.90
N VAL A 37 16.91 23.24 -12.85
CA VAL A 37 16.72 21.79 -12.93
C VAL A 37 15.29 21.45 -13.33
N LEU A 38 14.27 22.07 -12.73
CA LEU A 38 12.87 21.82 -13.05
C LEU A 38 12.53 22.22 -14.50
N ARG A 39 13.07 23.32 -14.99
CA ARG A 39 12.93 23.76 -16.38
C ARG A 39 13.50 22.71 -17.35
N ILE A 40 14.73 22.26 -17.12
CA ILE A 40 15.40 21.24 -17.97
C ILE A 40 14.65 19.90 -17.92
N MET A 41 14.17 19.49 -16.76
CA MET A 41 13.34 18.28 -16.66
C MET A 41 12.08 18.39 -17.55
N LYS A 42 11.43 19.56 -17.56
CA LYS A 42 10.25 19.80 -18.40
C LYS A 42 10.61 19.82 -19.89
N GLU A 43 11.69 20.50 -20.28
CA GLU A 43 12.15 20.60 -21.69
C GLU A 43 12.52 19.23 -22.27
N LEU A 44 13.16 18.37 -21.44
CA LEU A 44 13.55 17.03 -21.87
C LEU A 44 12.47 15.96 -21.60
N ASN A 45 11.28 16.35 -21.16
CA ASN A 45 10.19 15.44 -20.78
C ASN A 45 10.67 14.33 -19.82
N TYR A 46 11.55 14.68 -18.89
CA TYR A 46 12.07 13.73 -17.91
C TYR A 46 11.07 13.52 -16.79
N VAL A 47 10.61 12.30 -16.62
CA VAL A 47 9.83 11.87 -15.45
C VAL A 47 10.74 11.08 -14.51
N PRO A 48 10.86 11.51 -13.24
CA PRO A 48 11.65 10.77 -12.27
C PRO A 48 11.20 9.32 -12.16
N ASN A 49 12.16 8.39 -12.18
CA ASN A 49 11.85 6.99 -11.96
C ASN A 49 11.48 6.79 -10.47
N ALA A 50 10.19 6.55 -10.20
CA ALA A 50 9.67 6.32 -8.86
C ALA A 50 10.37 5.13 -8.17
N SER A 51 10.69 4.06 -8.89
CA SER A 51 11.38 2.89 -8.35
C SER A 51 12.77 3.23 -7.80
N ALA A 52 13.54 4.08 -8.50
CA ALA A 52 14.85 4.51 -8.02
C ALA A 52 14.75 5.44 -6.80
N ALA A 53 13.74 6.31 -6.77
CA ALA A 53 13.48 7.18 -5.63
C ALA A 53 12.98 6.38 -4.40
N ASN A 54 12.15 5.39 -4.63
CA ASN A 54 11.60 4.50 -3.60
C ASN A 54 12.68 3.61 -2.98
N LEU A 55 13.61 3.10 -3.79
CA LEU A 55 14.78 2.33 -3.31
C LEU A 55 15.62 3.17 -2.34
N ALA A 56 15.84 4.45 -2.65
CA ALA A 56 16.58 5.37 -1.78
C ALA A 56 15.81 5.74 -0.48
N ARG A 57 14.48 5.65 -0.49
CA ARG A 57 13.61 5.95 0.65
C ARG A 57 13.23 4.73 1.48
N ARG A 58 13.55 3.52 1.04
CA ARG A 58 13.06 2.25 1.61
C ARG A 58 11.54 2.19 1.74
N SER A 59 10.80 2.83 0.83
CA SER A 59 9.33 2.84 0.83
C SER A 59 8.83 2.91 -0.61
N ASN A 60 7.99 1.96 -1.00
CA ASN A 60 7.36 1.91 -2.33
C ASN A 60 6.06 2.71 -2.41
N LYS A 61 5.62 3.29 -1.31
CA LYS A 61 4.31 3.96 -1.23
C LYS A 61 3.17 3.05 -1.70
N THR A 62 3.28 1.76 -1.40
CA THR A 62 2.33 0.73 -1.83
C THR A 62 1.84 -0.04 -0.61
N ILE A 63 0.53 -0.19 -0.51
CA ILE A 63 -0.13 -1.09 0.44
C ILE A 63 -0.76 -2.22 -0.36
N LEU A 64 -0.51 -3.47 0.06
CA LEU A 64 -1.19 -4.63 -0.49
C LEU A 64 -2.55 -4.83 0.17
N TYR A 65 -3.57 -5.09 -0.63
CA TYR A 65 -4.83 -5.65 -0.17
C TYR A 65 -4.91 -7.10 -0.63
N ALA A 66 -4.87 -8.01 0.32
CA ALA A 66 -4.79 -9.45 0.07
C ALA A 66 -6.13 -10.13 0.37
N ASP A 67 -6.72 -10.74 -0.64
CA ASP A 67 -8.00 -11.47 -0.55
C ASP A 67 -8.10 -12.47 -1.73
N ASN A 68 -9.18 -13.24 -1.79
CA ASN A 68 -9.50 -14.08 -2.94
C ASN A 68 -10.33 -13.30 -3.95
N PHE A 69 -9.70 -12.96 -5.07
CA PHE A 69 -10.35 -12.24 -6.17
C PHE A 69 -10.72 -13.21 -7.29
N TYR A 70 -11.99 -13.62 -7.36
CA TYR A 70 -12.50 -14.51 -8.40
C TYR A 70 -13.66 -13.86 -9.15
N LYS A 71 -13.95 -14.35 -10.36
CA LYS A 71 -15.07 -13.87 -11.16
C LYS A 71 -16.40 -14.02 -10.40
N GLY A 72 -17.09 -12.93 -10.17
CA GLY A 72 -18.34 -12.89 -9.40
C GLY A 72 -18.16 -12.60 -7.90
N ALA A 73 -16.94 -12.45 -7.39
CA ALA A 73 -16.70 -12.04 -6.00
C ALA A 73 -17.47 -10.78 -5.58
N PRO A 74 -17.54 -9.70 -6.38
CA PRO A 74 -18.29 -8.49 -6.02
C PRO A 74 -19.79 -8.74 -5.83
N TYR A 75 -20.36 -9.71 -6.53
CA TYR A 75 -21.78 -10.08 -6.38
C TYR A 75 -22.06 -10.92 -5.14
N LYS A 76 -21.06 -11.68 -4.68
CA LYS A 76 -21.18 -12.51 -3.46
C LYS A 76 -20.80 -11.75 -2.19
N ASN A 77 -19.89 -10.79 -2.31
CA ASN A 77 -19.45 -9.95 -1.20
C ASN A 77 -19.31 -8.48 -1.66
N PRO A 78 -20.42 -7.73 -1.78
CA PRO A 78 -20.37 -6.33 -2.20
C PRO A 78 -19.56 -5.45 -1.23
N HIS A 79 -19.52 -5.77 0.05
CA HIS A 79 -18.76 -5.02 1.05
C HIS A 79 -17.26 -5.03 0.77
N MET A 80 -16.73 -6.10 0.17
CA MET A 80 -15.32 -6.14 -0.24
C MET A 80 -14.97 -5.01 -1.21
N PHE A 81 -15.84 -4.74 -2.18
CA PHE A 81 -15.62 -3.67 -3.14
C PHE A 81 -15.69 -2.28 -2.50
N ASP A 82 -16.65 -2.07 -1.59
CA ASP A 82 -16.76 -0.81 -0.85
C ASP A 82 -15.52 -0.57 0.02
N ILE A 83 -15.00 -1.60 0.67
CA ILE A 83 -13.76 -1.53 1.45
C ILE A 83 -12.58 -1.16 0.54
N ILE A 84 -12.41 -1.82 -0.61
CA ILE A 84 -11.35 -1.52 -1.58
C ILE A 84 -11.43 -0.06 -2.04
N CYS A 85 -12.63 0.42 -2.36
CA CYS A 85 -12.85 1.81 -2.78
C CYS A 85 -12.47 2.80 -1.67
N GLY A 86 -12.91 2.55 -0.43
CA GLY A 86 -12.58 3.39 0.72
C GLY A 86 -11.08 3.42 1.01
N VAL A 87 -10.44 2.25 1.04
CA VAL A 87 -8.98 2.12 1.23
C VAL A 87 -8.22 2.84 0.12
N SER A 88 -8.59 2.61 -1.16
CA SER A 88 -7.95 3.25 -2.30
C SER A 88 -8.06 4.77 -2.24
N HIS A 89 -9.23 5.29 -1.87
CA HIS A 89 -9.46 6.73 -1.72
C HIS A 89 -8.52 7.34 -0.67
N GLU A 90 -8.48 6.76 0.54
CA GLU A 90 -7.67 7.30 1.63
C GLU A 90 -6.15 7.15 1.37
N LEU A 91 -5.72 6.05 0.78
CA LEU A 91 -4.33 5.85 0.40
C LEU A 91 -3.86 6.88 -0.63
N SER A 92 -4.70 7.13 -1.65
CA SER A 92 -4.41 8.13 -2.70
C SER A 92 -4.22 9.54 -2.12
N ARG A 93 -5.05 9.94 -1.15
CA ARG A 93 -4.92 11.23 -0.44
C ARG A 93 -3.59 11.35 0.32
N LYS A 94 -3.01 10.24 0.73
CA LYS A 94 -1.73 10.16 1.45
C LYS A 94 -0.54 9.90 0.52
N GLY A 95 -0.77 9.85 -0.80
CA GLY A 95 0.26 9.56 -1.80
C GLY A 95 0.75 8.12 -1.79
N TYR A 96 -0.12 7.19 -1.37
CA TYR A 96 0.09 5.75 -1.47
C TYR A 96 -0.75 5.16 -2.59
N HIS A 97 -0.32 4.00 -3.08
CA HIS A 97 -1.05 3.19 -4.05
C HIS A 97 -1.57 1.93 -3.38
N LEU A 98 -2.75 1.48 -3.81
CA LEU A 98 -3.29 0.18 -3.44
C LEU A 98 -2.92 -0.83 -4.54
N SER A 99 -2.36 -1.96 -4.13
CA SER A 99 -2.12 -3.11 -4.99
C SER A 99 -2.95 -4.30 -4.50
N LEU A 100 -3.62 -4.98 -5.40
CA LEU A 100 -4.42 -6.16 -5.08
C LEU A 100 -3.57 -7.42 -5.21
N LEU A 101 -3.53 -8.24 -4.16
CA LEU A 101 -2.86 -9.54 -4.14
C LEU A 101 -3.92 -10.63 -4.06
N ASN A 102 -4.10 -11.36 -5.16
CA ASN A 102 -5.01 -12.50 -5.17
C ASN A 102 -4.33 -13.74 -4.57
N LEU A 103 -4.86 -14.22 -3.46
CA LEU A 103 -4.30 -15.34 -2.71
C LEU A 103 -4.55 -16.70 -3.37
N ASP A 104 -5.51 -16.79 -4.30
CA ASP A 104 -5.92 -18.04 -4.96
C ASP A 104 -5.24 -18.26 -6.33
N SER A 105 -4.59 -17.25 -6.89
CA SER A 105 -4.19 -17.27 -8.31
C SER A 105 -2.83 -17.88 -8.62
N CYS A 106 -1.98 -18.14 -7.63
CA CYS A 106 -0.55 -18.41 -7.88
C CYS A 106 -0.09 -19.82 -7.52
N GLY A 107 -0.96 -20.68 -7.00
CA GLY A 107 -0.56 -22.02 -6.50
C GLY A 107 0.48 -21.97 -5.35
N LYS A 108 0.79 -20.77 -4.84
CA LYS A 108 1.65 -20.54 -3.68
C LYS A 108 0.79 -20.41 -2.42
N HIS A 109 1.34 -20.83 -1.29
CA HIS A 109 0.69 -20.58 -0.01
C HIS A 109 0.69 -19.07 0.33
N PRO A 110 -0.38 -18.49 0.91
CA PRO A 110 -0.44 -17.06 1.27
C PRO A 110 0.77 -16.55 2.03
N LYS A 111 1.33 -17.35 2.94
CA LYS A 111 2.56 -17.03 3.67
C LYS A 111 3.74 -16.76 2.74
N GLU A 112 3.91 -17.55 1.67
CA GLU A 112 5.02 -17.38 0.73
C GLU A 112 4.87 -16.08 -0.07
N LEU A 113 3.64 -15.75 -0.47
CA LEU A 113 3.33 -14.49 -1.16
C LEU A 113 3.64 -13.27 -0.30
N PHE A 114 3.30 -13.34 0.99
CA PHE A 114 3.58 -12.25 1.93
C PHE A 114 5.09 -12.14 2.23
N GLU A 115 5.78 -13.25 2.44
CA GLU A 115 7.23 -13.25 2.67
C GLU A 115 7.98 -12.70 1.45
N GLU A 116 7.57 -13.05 0.24
CA GLU A 116 8.12 -12.51 -1.00
C GLU A 116 7.88 -10.98 -1.09
N ALA A 117 6.68 -10.51 -0.76
CA ALA A 117 6.35 -9.09 -0.77
C ALA A 117 7.18 -8.29 0.25
N ILE A 118 7.40 -8.84 1.45
CA ILE A 118 8.21 -8.25 2.51
C ILE A 118 9.69 -8.18 2.07
N LEU A 119 10.26 -9.30 1.65
CA LEU A 119 11.68 -9.40 1.31
C LEU A 119 12.05 -8.62 0.05
N SER A 120 11.15 -8.54 -0.93
CA SER A 120 11.35 -7.72 -2.13
C SER A 120 11.09 -6.24 -1.90
N HIS A 121 10.62 -5.86 -0.72
CA HIS A 121 10.16 -4.50 -0.41
C HIS A 121 9.13 -3.98 -1.43
N SER A 122 8.26 -4.86 -1.97
CA SER A 122 7.25 -4.48 -2.97
C SER A 122 6.08 -3.71 -2.35
N ALA A 123 5.92 -3.78 -1.03
CA ALA A 123 4.91 -3.04 -0.28
C ALA A 123 5.44 -2.52 1.05
N ASP A 124 4.79 -1.51 1.59
CA ASP A 124 5.08 -0.89 2.88
C ASP A 124 4.14 -1.40 3.99
N GLY A 125 3.11 -2.16 3.62
CA GLY A 125 2.16 -2.76 4.55
C GLY A 125 1.14 -3.64 3.83
N ILE A 126 0.40 -4.43 4.60
CA ILE A 126 -0.60 -5.37 4.11
C ILE A 126 -1.92 -5.15 4.85
N ILE A 127 -2.99 -5.10 4.07
CA ILE A 127 -4.37 -5.25 4.53
C ILE A 127 -4.82 -6.64 4.07
N LEU A 128 -5.28 -7.50 4.97
CA LEU A 128 -5.76 -8.84 4.63
C LEU A 128 -7.13 -9.11 5.25
N SER A 129 -7.92 -9.95 4.59
CA SER A 129 -9.16 -10.45 5.20
C SER A 129 -8.82 -11.36 6.39
N GLY A 130 -9.53 -11.21 7.51
CA GLY A 130 -9.30 -11.98 8.73
C GLY A 130 -9.40 -13.50 8.54
N VAL A 131 -10.17 -13.96 7.53
CA VAL A 131 -10.30 -15.38 7.20
C VAL A 131 -9.00 -16.00 6.65
N PHE A 132 -8.07 -15.19 6.16
CA PHE A 132 -6.76 -15.65 5.71
C PHE A 132 -5.67 -15.46 6.77
N ALA A 133 -5.98 -14.81 7.89
CA ALA A 133 -5.07 -14.73 9.02
C ALA A 133 -4.87 -16.12 9.63
N THR A 134 -3.62 -16.50 9.83
CA THR A 134 -3.23 -17.77 10.45
C THR A 134 -2.08 -17.53 11.42
N PRO A 135 -1.86 -18.42 12.40
CA PRO A 135 -0.70 -18.31 13.29
C PRO A 135 0.65 -18.32 12.55
N GLN A 136 0.70 -18.86 11.33
CA GLN A 136 1.91 -18.83 10.50
C GLN A 136 2.14 -17.44 9.89
N ILE A 137 1.07 -16.77 9.44
CA ILE A 137 1.11 -15.41 8.92
C ILE A 137 1.41 -14.43 10.06
N GLU A 138 0.78 -14.61 11.22
CA GLU A 138 1.10 -13.81 12.41
C GLU A 138 2.58 -13.85 12.74
N ARG A 139 3.17 -15.05 12.88
CA ARG A 139 4.62 -15.19 13.13
C ARG A 139 5.49 -14.52 12.08
N LEU A 140 5.07 -14.56 10.82
CA LEU A 140 5.77 -13.88 9.72
C LEU A 140 5.74 -12.36 9.91
N MET A 141 4.57 -11.78 10.13
CA MET A 141 4.40 -10.33 10.31
C MET A 141 5.17 -9.81 11.51
N LEU A 142 5.07 -10.50 12.64
CA LEU A 142 5.80 -10.15 13.87
C LEU A 142 7.32 -10.29 13.71
N ARG A 143 7.79 -11.34 13.00
CA ARG A 143 9.22 -11.55 12.75
C ARG A 143 9.87 -10.38 12.00
N TYR A 144 9.16 -9.81 11.05
CA TYR A 144 9.66 -8.71 10.21
C TYR A 144 9.21 -7.33 10.70
N ASP A 145 8.46 -7.27 11.81
CA ASP A 145 7.80 -6.03 12.30
C ASP A 145 7.09 -5.31 11.14
N PHE A 146 6.36 -6.10 10.33
CA PHE A 146 5.79 -5.60 9.09
C PHE A 146 4.39 -5.03 9.34
N PRO A 147 4.12 -3.77 8.90
CA PRO A 147 2.82 -3.12 9.09
C PRO A 147 1.68 -3.93 8.47
N GLN A 148 0.69 -4.29 9.27
CA GLN A 148 -0.44 -5.07 8.82
C GLN A 148 -1.72 -4.72 9.57
N ILE A 149 -2.87 -4.99 8.94
CA ILE A 149 -4.18 -4.96 9.58
C ILE A 149 -5.10 -6.00 8.93
N CYS A 150 -5.86 -6.73 9.76
CA CYS A 150 -6.91 -7.62 9.30
C CYS A 150 -8.25 -6.88 9.24
N ILE A 151 -9.00 -7.09 8.17
CA ILE A 151 -10.40 -6.71 8.07
C ILE A 151 -11.23 -7.95 8.43
N GLY A 152 -11.99 -7.85 9.51
CA GLY A 152 -12.58 -8.98 10.21
C GLY A 152 -11.63 -9.54 11.29
N LYS A 153 -12.21 -9.87 12.45
CA LYS A 153 -11.46 -10.51 13.54
C LYS A 153 -11.04 -11.92 13.12
N PRO A 154 -9.73 -12.27 13.23
CA PRO A 154 -9.30 -13.66 13.08
C PRO A 154 -10.00 -14.60 14.08
N ASP A 155 -10.15 -15.86 13.73
CA ASP A 155 -10.82 -16.89 14.53
C ASP A 155 -9.94 -17.50 15.64
N PHE A 156 -8.76 -16.95 15.86
CA PHE A 156 -7.81 -17.37 16.91
C PHE A 156 -7.34 -16.16 17.71
N ASP A 157 -6.76 -16.44 18.89
CA ASP A 157 -6.16 -15.41 19.74
C ASP A 157 -4.86 -14.90 19.10
N THR A 158 -4.82 -13.61 18.76
CA THR A 158 -3.80 -13.04 17.87
C THR A 158 -3.27 -11.70 18.33
N LEU A 159 -1.99 -11.46 18.05
CA LEU A 159 -1.32 -10.17 18.18
C LEU A 159 -1.39 -9.32 16.92
N LEU A 160 -1.98 -9.84 15.83
CA LEU A 160 -2.22 -9.04 14.63
C LEU A 160 -3.20 -7.90 14.93
N SER A 161 -2.95 -6.74 14.32
CA SER A 161 -3.94 -5.65 14.33
C SER A 161 -5.16 -6.07 13.51
N TRP A 162 -6.36 -5.80 14.01
CA TRP A 162 -7.59 -6.08 13.27
C TRP A 162 -8.66 -5.02 13.52
N ILE A 163 -9.58 -4.91 12.58
CA ILE A 163 -10.77 -4.09 12.67
C ILE A 163 -11.99 -4.91 12.25
N ASP A 164 -13.05 -4.84 13.02
CA ASP A 164 -14.30 -5.54 12.74
C ASP A 164 -15.50 -4.75 13.29
N ILE A 165 -16.70 -5.08 12.83
CA ILE A 165 -17.95 -4.57 13.37
C ILE A 165 -18.50 -5.54 14.41
N ASN A 166 -19.08 -5.00 15.48
CA ASN A 166 -19.71 -5.84 16.50
C ASN A 166 -21.10 -6.33 16.03
N ASN A 167 -21.08 -7.38 15.20
CA ASN A 167 -22.30 -7.95 14.62
C ASN A 167 -23.28 -8.47 15.69
N MET A 168 -22.76 -9.01 16.81
CA MET A 168 -23.60 -9.49 17.91
C MET A 168 -24.35 -8.33 18.57
N LEU A 169 -23.66 -7.24 18.89
CA LEU A 169 -24.31 -6.04 19.44
C LEU A 169 -25.32 -5.46 18.47
N SER A 170 -25.00 -5.39 17.19
CA SER A 170 -25.91 -4.89 16.15
C SER A 170 -27.18 -5.72 16.06
N ALA A 171 -27.03 -7.06 16.08
CA ALA A 171 -28.18 -7.98 16.08
C ALA A 171 -29.02 -7.85 17.36
N ASN A 172 -28.40 -7.78 18.53
CA ASN A 172 -29.09 -7.59 19.80
C ASN A 172 -29.92 -6.30 19.80
N LEU A 173 -29.30 -5.17 19.40
CA LEU A 173 -30.01 -3.89 19.32
C LEU A 173 -31.24 -3.94 18.37
N ALA A 174 -31.09 -4.62 17.23
CA ALA A 174 -32.17 -4.78 16.29
C ALA A 174 -33.33 -5.61 16.88
N VAL A 175 -33.01 -6.73 17.55
CA VAL A 175 -33.99 -7.60 18.19
C VAL A 175 -34.68 -6.89 19.36
N GLU A 176 -33.95 -6.22 20.24
CA GLU A 176 -34.50 -5.43 21.34
C GLU A 176 -35.43 -4.35 20.83
N HIS A 177 -35.08 -3.66 19.75
CA HIS A 177 -35.96 -2.67 19.12
C HIS A 177 -37.28 -3.31 18.65
N LEU A 178 -37.22 -4.44 17.98
CA LEU A 178 -38.43 -5.15 17.53
C LEU A 178 -39.35 -5.52 18.72
N PHE A 179 -38.79 -6.06 19.79
CA PHE A 179 -39.55 -6.38 20.99
C PHE A 179 -40.13 -5.15 21.69
N SER A 180 -39.48 -4.01 21.62
CA SER A 180 -39.98 -2.75 22.19
C SER A 180 -41.15 -2.15 21.39
N CYS A 181 -41.28 -2.52 20.13
CA CYS A 181 -42.36 -2.04 19.25
C CYS A 181 -43.62 -2.92 19.28
N GLY A 182 -43.59 -4.08 19.92
CA GLY A 182 -44.73 -5.03 20.08
C GLY A 182 -44.65 -6.11 19.00
#